data_274c4a4dfba37ce76fb9c6f4ae0a6f1d
#
_entry.id   274c4a4dfba37ce76fb9c6f4ae0a6f1d
#
_cell.length_a   1.000
_cell.length_b   1.000
_cell.length_c   1.000
_cell.angle_alpha   90.00
_cell.angle_beta   90.00
_cell.angle_gamma   90.00
#
_symmetry.space_group_name_H-M   'P 1'
#
loop_
_entity.id
_entity.type
_entity.pdbx_description
1 polymer ?
#
loop_
_entity_poly.entity_id
_entity_poly.type
_entity_poly.pdbx_seq_one_letter_code
_entity_poly.pdbx_strand_id
1 'polypeptide(L)'
;MVNKPKNTGRRKEHDVVNWLKHQGIQAFRVPGSGAFQGLPACDVVAKIVPDFNMEIEVKYRKNPPKVFTGWIKGNDVLILIPERTSIQESFFFGPMRTLQEFILKISEQAEKIKELEERLKKHESTN
;
A
#
# COMPACT_ATOMS: atom_id res chain seq x y z
N MET A 1 -33.61 -2.60 -6.51
CA MET A 1 -32.79 -2.00 -7.01
C MET A 1 -31.54 -1.70 -6.26
N VAL A 2 -30.87 -1.44 -6.37
CA VAL A 2 -29.62 -1.44 -6.57
C VAL A 2 -28.70 -1.07 -5.47
N ASN A 3 -27.90 -1.97 -5.09
CA ASN A 3 -26.80 -1.77 -4.15
C ASN A 3 -25.64 -1.02 -4.81
N LYS A 4 -25.96 0.11 -5.46
CA LYS A 4 -24.93 0.93 -6.14
C LYS A 4 -23.73 1.29 -5.26
N PRO A 5 -23.93 1.77 -4.01
CA PRO A 5 -22.78 2.11 -3.17
C PRO A 5 -21.90 0.91 -2.81
N LYS A 6 -22.52 -0.24 -2.54
CA LYS A 6 -21.79 -1.46 -2.20
C LYS A 6 -20.99 -1.99 -3.40
N ASN A 7 -21.60 -2.00 -4.58
CA ASN A 7 -20.92 -2.43 -5.81
C ASN A 7 -19.79 -1.49 -6.21
N THR A 8 -19.97 -0.19 -6.01
CA THR A 8 -18.92 0.81 -6.27
C THR A 8 -17.74 0.60 -5.34
N GLY A 9 -17.99 0.36 -4.05
CA GLY A 9 -16.95 0.08 -3.07
C GLY A 9 -16.11 -1.14 -3.46
N ARG A 10 -16.76 -2.25 -3.79
CA ARG A 10 -16.08 -3.47 -4.25
C ARG A 10 -15.24 -3.21 -5.49
N ARG A 11 -15.77 -2.44 -6.44
CA ARG A 11 -15.07 -2.13 -7.67
C ARG A 11 -13.79 -1.34 -7.38
N LYS A 12 -13.86 -0.38 -6.46
CA LYS A 12 -12.69 0.42 -6.08
C LYS A 12 -11.66 -0.42 -5.33
N GLU A 13 -12.09 -1.34 -4.49
CA GLU A 13 -11.19 -2.31 -3.85
C GLU A 13 -10.47 -3.17 -4.88
N HIS A 14 -11.19 -3.67 -5.89
CA HIS A 14 -10.59 -4.42 -7.00
C HIS A 14 -9.61 -3.55 -7.81
N ASP A 15 -9.94 -2.29 -8.03
CA ASP A 15 -9.05 -1.36 -8.73
C ASP A 15 -7.72 -1.19 -7.99
N VAL A 16 -7.77 -1.08 -6.66
CA VAL A 16 -6.57 -1.00 -5.82
C VAL A 16 -5.75 -2.29 -5.93
N VAL A 17 -6.39 -3.44 -5.82
CA VAL A 17 -5.71 -4.74 -5.96
C VAL A 17 -5.03 -4.84 -7.33
N ASN A 18 -5.74 -4.50 -8.39
CA ASN A 18 -5.20 -4.58 -9.75
C ASN A 18 -4.02 -3.61 -9.95
N TRP A 19 -4.12 -2.40 -9.41
CA TRP A 19 -3.03 -1.44 -9.46
C TRP A 19 -1.77 -1.99 -8.78
N LEU A 20 -1.94 -2.57 -7.59
CA LEU A 20 -0.82 -3.19 -6.85
C LEU A 20 -0.20 -4.34 -7.62
N LYS A 21 -1.03 -5.20 -8.22
CA LYS A 21 -0.54 -6.31 -9.05
C LYS A 21 0.25 -5.82 -10.26
N HIS A 22 -0.16 -4.71 -10.87
CA HIS A 22 0.59 -4.10 -11.97
C HIS A 22 1.95 -3.59 -11.54
N GLN A 23 2.10 -3.26 -10.25
CA GLN A 23 3.41 -2.89 -9.68
C GLN A 23 4.24 -4.12 -9.28
N GLY A 24 3.76 -5.33 -9.53
CA GLY A 24 4.44 -6.55 -9.13
C GLY A 24 4.21 -6.96 -7.68
N ILE A 25 3.21 -6.39 -7.04
CA ILE A 25 2.89 -6.64 -5.63
C ILE A 25 1.79 -7.70 -5.52
N GLN A 26 2.00 -8.68 -4.63
CA GLN A 26 0.94 -9.62 -4.28
C GLN A 26 -0.11 -8.88 -3.45
N ALA A 27 -1.34 -8.95 -3.89
CA ALA A 27 -2.44 -8.27 -3.19
C ALA A 27 -3.74 -9.04 -3.39
N PHE A 28 -4.61 -8.96 -2.40
CA PHE A 28 -5.94 -9.55 -2.49
C PHE A 28 -6.94 -8.74 -1.69
N ARG A 29 -8.19 -8.84 -2.10
CA ARG A 29 -9.31 -8.21 -1.41
C ARG A 29 -9.78 -9.12 -0.28
N VAL A 30 -10.07 -8.55 0.89
CA VAL A 30 -10.58 -9.29 2.04
C VAL A 30 -12.11 -9.37 1.91
N PRO A 31 -12.68 -10.57 1.80
CA PRO A 31 -14.14 -10.69 1.69
C PRO A 31 -14.83 -10.44 3.02
N GLY A 32 -16.04 -9.88 2.97
CA GLY A 32 -16.92 -9.77 4.13
C GLY A 32 -16.50 -8.76 5.19
N SER A 33 -15.70 -7.75 4.83
CA SER A 33 -15.32 -6.66 5.75
C SER A 33 -14.75 -7.14 7.10
N GLY A 34 -13.99 -8.24 7.08
CA GLY A 34 -13.40 -8.79 8.30
C GLY A 34 -14.39 -9.57 9.17
N ALA A 35 -15.57 -9.89 8.65
CA ALA A 35 -16.57 -10.65 9.40
C ALA A 35 -16.18 -12.11 9.64
N PHE A 36 -15.20 -12.63 8.91
CA PHE A 36 -14.71 -13.99 9.06
C PHE A 36 -13.58 -14.06 10.07
N GLN A 37 -13.63 -15.03 10.96
CA GLN A 37 -12.56 -15.23 11.93
C GLN A 37 -11.24 -15.55 11.22
N GLY A 38 -10.17 -14.95 11.70
CA GLY A 38 -8.84 -15.17 11.16
C GLY A 38 -8.48 -14.30 9.96
N LEU A 39 -9.42 -13.48 9.46
CA LEU A 39 -9.14 -12.52 8.40
C LEU A 39 -8.90 -11.12 8.96
N PRO A 40 -8.02 -10.32 8.32
CA PRO A 40 -7.80 -8.94 8.74
C PRO A 40 -9.07 -8.10 8.62
N ALA A 41 -9.24 -7.13 9.51
CA ALA A 41 -10.35 -6.18 9.47
C ALA A 41 -10.01 -4.99 8.56
N CYS A 42 -9.75 -5.27 7.29
CA CYS A 42 -9.43 -4.26 6.28
C CYS A 42 -10.02 -4.68 4.94
N ASP A 43 -9.88 -3.84 3.92
CA ASP A 43 -10.44 -4.10 2.60
C ASP A 43 -9.48 -4.86 1.67
N VAL A 44 -8.20 -4.55 1.76
CA VAL A 44 -7.16 -5.11 0.89
C VAL A 44 -5.92 -5.41 1.73
N VAL A 45 -5.28 -6.54 1.42
CA VAL A 45 -3.96 -6.87 1.99
C VAL A 45 -2.95 -6.91 0.85
N ALA A 46 -1.80 -6.27 1.05
CA ALA A 46 -0.73 -6.23 0.07
C ALA A 46 0.61 -6.58 0.72
N LYS A 47 1.41 -7.37 0.02
CA LYS A 47 2.77 -7.70 0.43
C LYS A 47 3.74 -6.83 -0.35
N ILE A 48 3.97 -5.61 0.12
CA ILE A 48 4.86 -4.65 -0.55
C ILE A 48 6.33 -5.02 -0.34
N VAL A 49 6.66 -5.49 0.85
CA VAL A 49 7.98 -6.03 1.16
C VAL A 49 7.83 -7.42 1.75
N PRO A 50 8.86 -8.31 1.66
CA PRO A 50 8.82 -9.61 2.31
C PRO A 50 8.55 -9.47 3.81
N ASP A 51 7.80 -10.42 4.36
CA ASP A 51 7.50 -10.51 5.79
C ASP A 51 6.67 -9.35 6.36
N PHE A 52 6.09 -8.52 5.51
CA PHE A 52 5.20 -7.45 5.94
C PHE A 52 3.94 -7.43 5.09
N ASN A 53 2.80 -7.69 5.71
CA ASN A 53 1.49 -7.60 5.06
C ASN A 53 0.87 -6.26 5.44
N MET A 54 0.77 -5.38 4.45
CA MET A 54 0.14 -4.08 4.64
C MET A 54 -1.38 -4.23 4.55
N GLU A 55 -2.08 -3.86 5.60
CA GLU A 55 -3.53 -3.84 5.64
C GLU A 55 -4.03 -2.48 5.18
N ILE A 56 -4.90 -2.46 4.18
CA ILE A 56 -5.33 -1.24 3.50
C ILE A 56 -6.84 -1.07 3.60
N GLU A 57 -7.26 0.08 4.07
CA GLU A 57 -8.66 0.51 4.03
C GLU A 57 -8.85 1.37 2.79
N VAL A 58 -9.87 1.07 1.98
CA VAL A 58 -10.16 1.80 0.75
C VAL A 58 -11.42 2.63 0.95
N LYS A 59 -11.32 3.93 0.72
CA LYS A 59 -12.46 4.83 0.78
C LYS A 59 -12.62 5.57 -0.53
N TYR A 60 -13.81 5.45 -1.10
CA TYR A 60 -14.19 6.19 -2.30
C TYR A 60 -15.27 7.19 -1.92
N ARG A 61 -15.06 8.45 -2.28
CA ARG A 61 -16.01 9.54 -2.00
C ARG A 61 -16.11 10.44 -3.21
N LYS A 62 -17.33 10.83 -3.54
CA LYS A 62 -17.58 11.81 -4.61
C LYS A 62 -16.92 13.16 -4.27
N ASN A 63 -17.05 13.56 -3.02
CA ASN A 63 -16.46 14.81 -2.52
C ASN A 63 -15.58 14.47 -1.32
N PRO A 64 -14.29 14.11 -1.53
CA PRO A 64 -13.41 13.82 -0.40
C PRO A 64 -13.19 15.07 0.45
N PRO A 65 -12.89 14.90 1.74
CA PRO A 65 -12.64 16.06 2.60
C PRO A 65 -11.53 16.94 2.03
N LYS A 66 -11.80 18.22 1.87
CA LYS A 66 -10.85 19.19 1.30
C LYS A 66 -9.57 19.32 2.13
N VAL A 67 -9.66 19.02 3.40
CA VAL A 67 -8.52 19.00 4.30
C VAL A 67 -7.40 18.10 3.77
N PHE A 68 -7.73 16.90 3.29
CA PHE A 68 -6.72 15.97 2.77
C PHE A 68 -6.15 16.43 1.42
N THR A 69 -7.02 16.87 0.51
CA THR A 69 -6.60 17.27 -0.83
C THR A 69 -5.96 18.66 -0.85
N GLY A 70 -6.44 19.57 0.02
CA GLY A 70 -5.92 20.93 0.10
C GLY A 70 -4.57 21.02 0.78
N TRP A 71 -4.39 20.33 1.90
CA TRP A 71 -3.15 20.39 2.66
C TRP A 71 -1.98 19.73 1.95
N ILE A 72 -2.25 18.62 1.23
CA ILE A 72 -1.17 17.91 0.54
C ILE A 72 -0.77 18.55 -0.78
N LYS A 73 -1.57 19.44 -1.29
CA LYS A 73 -1.45 20.04 -2.62
C LYS A 73 -0.01 20.28 -3.06
N GLY A 74 0.41 19.58 -4.11
CA GLY A 74 1.75 19.70 -4.67
C GLY A 74 2.87 19.01 -3.90
N ASN A 75 2.57 18.42 -2.75
CA ASN A 75 3.57 17.69 -1.95
C ASN A 75 3.45 16.18 -2.17
N ASP A 76 4.52 15.48 -1.86
CA ASP A 76 4.56 14.02 -2.00
C ASP A 76 3.93 13.33 -0.80
N VAL A 77 4.02 13.92 0.39
CA VAL A 77 3.52 13.34 1.63
C VAL A 77 3.01 14.46 2.53
N LEU A 78 1.92 14.16 3.22
CA LEU A 78 1.39 14.98 4.30
C LEU A 78 1.54 14.21 5.60
N ILE A 79 2.14 14.81 6.61
CA ILE A 79 2.20 14.22 7.95
C ILE A 79 1.24 15.00 8.85
N LEU A 80 0.29 14.27 9.42
CA LEU A 80 -0.69 14.85 10.33
C LEU A 80 -0.36 14.39 11.74
N ILE A 81 -0.05 15.35 12.60
CA ILE A 81 0.31 15.10 13.99
C ILE A 81 -0.82 15.59 14.89
N PRO A 82 -1.62 14.67 15.45
CA PRO A 82 -2.64 15.09 16.42
C PRO A 82 -1.99 15.67 17.66
N GLU A 83 -2.68 16.61 18.33
CA GLU A 83 -2.17 17.20 19.56
C GLU A 83 -1.85 16.13 20.60
N ARG A 84 -0.74 16.28 21.30
CA ARG A 84 -0.27 15.35 22.36
C ARG A 84 0.01 13.94 21.84
N THR A 85 0.33 13.81 20.57
CA THR A 85 0.64 12.52 19.95
C THR A 85 2.10 12.51 19.54
N SER A 86 2.78 11.38 19.75
CA SER A 86 4.17 11.22 19.30
C SER A 86 4.24 11.13 17.78
N ILE A 87 5.39 11.39 17.21
CA ILE A 87 5.60 11.25 15.76
C ILE A 87 5.30 9.81 15.33
N GLN A 88 5.71 8.82 16.11
CA GLN A 88 5.50 7.40 15.79
C GLN A 88 4.01 7.05 15.65
N GLU A 89 3.15 7.68 16.42
CA GLU A 89 1.70 7.43 16.41
C GLU A 89 0.94 8.41 15.51
N SER A 90 1.64 9.28 14.80
CA SER A 90 1.04 10.21 13.87
C SER A 90 0.72 9.53 12.55
N PHE A 91 0.11 10.25 11.62
CA PHE A 91 -0.36 9.70 10.35
C PHE A 91 0.39 10.31 9.19
N PHE A 92 0.61 9.52 8.13
CA PHE A 92 1.08 10.10 6.89
C PHE A 92 0.14 9.73 5.74
N PHE A 93 -0.01 10.65 4.80
CA PHE A 93 -0.83 10.50 3.60
C PHE A 93 -0.03 10.91 2.39
N GLY A 94 -0.26 10.28 1.27
CA GLY A 94 0.39 10.66 0.04
C GLY A 94 -0.43 10.27 -1.19
N PRO A 95 -0.18 10.89 -2.32
CA PRO A 95 -0.75 10.41 -3.57
C PRO A 95 -0.18 9.05 -3.93
N MET A 96 -0.93 8.28 -4.70
CA MET A 96 -0.50 6.92 -5.09
C MET A 96 0.83 6.94 -5.87
N ARG A 97 1.15 8.02 -6.59
CA ARG A 97 2.45 8.16 -7.28
C ARG A 97 3.64 8.09 -6.33
N THR A 98 3.49 8.58 -5.08
CA THR A 98 4.53 8.48 -4.05
C THR A 98 4.74 7.02 -3.65
N LEU A 99 3.66 6.27 -3.44
CA LEU A 99 3.74 4.85 -3.14
C LEU A 99 4.39 4.09 -4.31
N GLN A 100 4.05 4.43 -5.54
CA GLN A 100 4.65 3.83 -6.74
C GLN A 100 6.17 4.03 -6.75
N GLU A 101 6.66 5.22 -6.43
CA GLU A 101 8.10 5.49 -6.33
C GLU A 101 8.77 4.63 -5.25
N PHE A 102 8.14 4.49 -4.09
CA PHE A 102 8.67 3.63 -3.03
C PHE A 102 8.76 2.18 -3.48
N ILE A 103 7.71 1.66 -4.12
CA ILE A 103 7.68 0.28 -4.64
C ILE A 103 8.80 0.07 -5.66
N LEU A 104 8.96 1.01 -6.59
CA LEU A 104 10.01 0.94 -7.60
C LEU A 104 11.40 0.91 -6.99
N LYS A 105 11.67 1.79 -6.03
CA LYS A 105 12.97 1.85 -5.36
C LYS A 105 13.25 0.59 -4.55
N ILE A 106 12.25 0.05 -3.87
CA ILE A 106 12.39 -1.21 -3.12
C ILE A 106 12.72 -2.35 -4.08
N SER A 107 12.05 -2.42 -5.24
CA SER A 107 12.29 -3.46 -6.24
C SER A 107 13.71 -3.36 -6.81
N GLU A 108 14.17 -2.15 -7.12
CA GLU A 108 15.55 -1.92 -7.59
C GLU A 108 16.59 -2.36 -6.56
N GLN A 109 16.37 -2.05 -5.28
CA GLN A 109 17.26 -2.46 -4.20
C GLN A 109 17.28 -3.98 -4.04
N ALA A 110 16.13 -4.63 -4.14
CA ALA A 110 16.02 -6.09 -4.04
C ALA A 110 16.81 -6.79 -5.16
N GLU A 111 16.70 -6.29 -6.39
CA GLU A 111 17.46 -6.82 -7.53
C GLU A 111 18.97 -6.64 -7.32
N LYS A 112 19.38 -5.48 -6.83
CA LYS A 112 20.78 -5.20 -6.56
C LYS A 112 21.37 -6.12 -5.50
N ILE A 113 20.62 -6.36 -4.43
CA ILE A 113 21.02 -7.27 -3.36
C ILE A 113 21.18 -8.70 -3.91
N LYS A 114 20.22 -9.14 -4.73
CA LYS A 114 20.26 -10.46 -5.36
C LYS A 114 21.49 -10.63 -6.23
N GLU A 115 21.80 -9.64 -7.06
CA GLU A 115 23.00 -9.66 -7.91
C GLU A 115 24.29 -9.74 -7.09
N LEU A 116 24.38 -8.96 -6.01
CA LEU A 116 25.53 -8.97 -5.12
C LEU A 116 25.70 -10.31 -4.42
N GLU A 117 24.61 -10.92 -3.97
CA GLU A 117 24.61 -12.24 -3.36
C GLU A 117 25.11 -13.32 -4.33
N GLU A 118 24.65 -13.27 -5.58
CA GLU A 118 25.09 -14.20 -6.62
C GLU A 118 26.58 -14.04 -6.92
N ARG A 119 27.06 -12.83 -6.99
CA ARG A 119 28.48 -12.53 -7.21
C ARG A 119 29.32 -13.02 -6.05
N LEU A 120 28.85 -12.84 -4.83
CA LEU A 120 29.54 -13.31 -3.63
C LEU A 120 29.65 -14.84 -3.62
N LYS A 121 28.58 -15.55 -3.98
CA LYS A 121 28.59 -17.00 -4.09
C LYS A 121 29.61 -17.49 -5.12
N LYS A 122 29.68 -16.85 -6.28
CA LYS A 122 30.66 -17.16 -7.30
C LYS A 122 32.09 -16.97 -6.79
N HIS A 123 32.33 -15.89 -6.06
CA HIS A 123 33.66 -15.61 -5.49
C HIS A 123 34.04 -16.66 -4.46
N GLU A 124 33.12 -17.07 -3.60
CA GLU A 124 33.37 -18.12 -2.60
C GLU A 124 33.63 -19.47 -3.24
N SER A 125 32.95 -19.81 -4.35
CA SER A 125 33.16 -21.09 -5.02
C SER A 125 34.44 -21.16 -5.81
N THR A 126 35.10 -20.07 -6.12
CA THR A 126 36.39 -20.04 -6.82
C THR A 126 37.60 -20.04 -5.89
N ASN A 127 37.38 -19.89 -4.61
CA ASN A 127 38.41 -19.97 -3.59
C ASN A 127 38.39 -21.37 -2.97
#